data_1e15a9baa0ae82c5f2b59e017f4688aa
#
_entry.id   1e15a9baa0ae82c5f2b59e017f4688aa
#
_cell.length_a   1.000
_cell.length_b   1.000
_cell.length_c   1.000
_cell.angle_alpha   90.00
_cell.angle_beta   90.00
_cell.angle_gamma   90.00
#
_symmetry.space_group_name_H-M   'P 1'
#
loop_
_entity.id
_entity.type
_entity.pdbx_description
1 polymer ?
#
loop_
_entity_poly.entity_id
_entity_poly.type
_entity_poly.pdbx_seq_one_letter_code
_entity_poly.pdbx_strand_id
1 'polypeptide(L)'
;MQPRPLIALADVEAGSRWFCEVLGLRSAHGGPEYDQLMDGDVMIAQLHDWDPEEHPHLGDPADPSRGNGVLLWFVTRDFEGLLARVTAHGATVLEGPLFNEQGRQREIWLQGPEGYRVVVAGPSEWES
;
A
#
# COMPACT_ATOMS: atom_id res chain seq x y z
N MET A 1 6.87 -7.72 18.23
CA MET A 1 6.97 -6.43 17.49
C MET A 1 6.14 -6.52 16.24
N GLN A 2 5.32 -5.50 15.95
CA GLN A 2 4.49 -5.47 14.75
C GLN A 2 4.74 -4.16 14.00
N PRO A 3 4.97 -4.21 12.70
CA PRO A 3 5.08 -3.00 11.90
C PRO A 3 3.70 -2.36 11.73
N ARG A 4 3.65 -1.03 11.81
CA ARG A 4 2.43 -0.25 11.55
C ARG A 4 2.82 1.02 10.79
N PRO A 5 3.20 0.92 9.53
CA PRO A 5 3.59 2.08 8.77
C PRO A 5 2.44 3.09 8.69
N LEU A 6 2.81 4.36 8.76
CA LEU A 6 1.88 5.47 8.59
C LEU A 6 2.26 6.20 7.31
N ILE A 7 1.28 6.38 6.44
CA ILE A 7 1.46 6.94 5.11
C ILE A 7 0.71 8.28 5.06
N ALA A 8 1.43 9.35 4.75
CA ALA A 8 0.83 10.68 4.64
C ALA A 8 0.22 10.89 3.25
N LEU A 9 -1.03 11.32 3.22
CA LEU A 9 -1.79 11.57 1.99
C LEU A 9 -2.52 12.90 2.09
N ALA A 10 -2.61 13.62 0.98
CA ALA A 10 -3.45 14.80 0.89
C ALA A 10 -4.94 14.43 0.90
N ASP A 11 -5.29 13.29 0.28
CA ASP A 11 -6.65 12.78 0.22
C ASP A 11 -6.69 11.37 0.83
N VAL A 12 -6.90 11.30 2.14
CA VAL A 12 -6.94 10.06 2.91
C VAL A 12 -8.07 9.15 2.44
N GLU A 13 -9.25 9.71 2.15
CA GLU A 13 -10.40 8.92 1.74
C GLU A 13 -10.19 8.27 0.36
N ALA A 14 -9.64 9.02 -0.59
CA ALA A 14 -9.31 8.47 -1.91
C ALA A 14 -8.22 7.39 -1.81
N GLY A 15 -7.21 7.62 -0.98
CA GLY A 15 -6.16 6.63 -0.73
C GLY A 15 -6.72 5.37 -0.09
N SER A 16 -7.59 5.52 0.89
CA SER A 16 -8.26 4.38 1.53
C SER A 16 -9.04 3.55 0.53
N ARG A 17 -9.82 4.19 -0.34
CA ARG A 17 -10.56 3.48 -1.39
C ARG A 17 -9.63 2.68 -2.29
N TRP A 18 -8.50 3.27 -2.69
CA TRP A 18 -7.54 2.56 -3.54
C TRP A 18 -7.00 1.30 -2.85
N PHE A 19 -6.53 1.44 -1.59
CA PHE A 19 -5.99 0.29 -0.87
C PHE A 19 -7.04 -0.80 -0.63
N CYS A 20 -8.27 -0.40 -0.32
CA CYS A 20 -9.35 -1.37 -0.12
C CYS A 20 -9.72 -2.10 -1.41
N GLU A 21 -9.88 -1.37 -2.52
CA GLU A 21 -10.30 -1.94 -3.79
C GLU A 21 -9.20 -2.78 -4.45
N VAL A 22 -7.96 -2.32 -4.40
CA VAL A 22 -6.84 -3.00 -5.08
C VAL A 22 -6.25 -4.12 -4.22
N LEU A 23 -5.97 -3.83 -2.94
CA LEU A 23 -5.34 -4.82 -2.06
C LEU A 23 -6.33 -5.69 -1.31
N GLY A 24 -7.62 -5.38 -1.39
CA GLY A 24 -8.65 -6.15 -0.70
C GLY A 24 -8.67 -5.91 0.80
N LEU A 25 -8.28 -4.73 1.24
CA LEU A 25 -8.24 -4.36 2.65
C LEU A 25 -9.57 -3.76 3.11
N ARG A 26 -9.70 -3.58 4.42
CA ARG A 26 -10.88 -3.00 5.03
C ARG A 26 -10.50 -1.71 5.77
N SER A 27 -11.28 -0.67 5.55
CA SER A 27 -11.18 0.57 6.32
C SER A 27 -11.87 0.38 7.67
N ALA A 28 -11.14 0.57 8.77
CA ALA A 28 -11.67 0.36 10.11
C ALA A 28 -12.02 1.64 10.86
N HIS A 29 -11.49 2.76 10.43
CA HIS A 29 -11.75 4.06 11.06
C HIS A 29 -12.55 4.97 10.15
N GLY A 30 -11.99 5.26 8.97
CA GLY A 30 -12.62 6.18 8.02
C GLY A 30 -12.49 7.63 8.43
N GLY A 31 -12.64 8.50 7.45
CA GLY A 31 -12.61 9.94 7.63
C GLY A 31 -11.52 10.63 6.82
N PRO A 32 -11.55 11.98 6.76
CA PRO A 32 -10.62 12.72 5.92
C PRO A 32 -9.22 12.88 6.52
N GLU A 33 -9.06 12.67 7.81
CA GLU A 33 -7.79 12.91 8.49
C GLU A 33 -7.00 11.66 8.76
N TYR A 34 -7.68 10.53 8.96
CA TYR A 34 -7.05 9.30 9.43
C TYR A 34 -7.86 8.08 9.02
N ASP A 35 -7.15 7.00 8.70
CA ASP A 35 -7.79 5.70 8.49
C ASP A 35 -6.85 4.58 8.89
N GLN A 36 -7.44 3.42 9.15
CA GLN A 36 -6.74 2.18 9.46
C GLN A 36 -7.06 1.16 8.39
N LEU A 37 -6.00 0.59 7.80
CA LEU A 37 -6.15 -0.45 6.78
C LEU A 37 -5.96 -1.81 7.42
N MET A 38 -7.02 -2.61 7.39
CA MET A 38 -7.07 -3.91 8.05
C MET A 38 -7.10 -5.04 7.04
N ASP A 39 -6.38 -6.10 7.35
CA ASP A 39 -6.57 -7.41 6.72
C ASP A 39 -7.13 -8.34 7.79
N GLY A 40 -8.43 -8.63 7.72
CA GLY A 40 -9.12 -9.28 8.82
C GLY A 40 -8.99 -8.45 10.09
N ASP A 41 -8.44 -9.03 11.14
CA ASP A 41 -8.26 -8.38 12.43
C ASP A 41 -6.86 -7.75 12.60
N VAL A 42 -6.04 -7.78 11.56
CA VAL A 42 -4.66 -7.27 11.62
C VAL A 42 -4.59 -5.91 10.92
N MET A 43 -4.15 -4.89 11.66
CA MET A 43 -3.85 -3.59 11.06
C MET A 43 -2.52 -3.68 10.33
N ILE A 44 -2.52 -3.39 9.03
CA ILE A 44 -1.31 -3.49 8.21
C ILE A 44 -0.72 -2.13 7.86
N ALA A 45 -1.50 -1.08 7.90
CA ALA A 45 -1.02 0.29 7.66
C ALA A 45 -2.00 1.31 8.20
N GLN A 46 -1.53 2.54 8.34
CA GLN A 46 -2.33 3.69 8.74
C GLN A 46 -2.20 4.76 7.66
N LEU A 47 -3.29 5.47 7.40
CA LEU A 47 -3.28 6.63 6.52
C LEU A 47 -3.54 7.88 7.37
N HIS A 48 -2.86 8.95 7.10
CA HIS A 48 -3.01 10.20 7.83
C HIS A 48 -2.83 11.37 6.87
N ASP A 49 -3.52 12.49 7.14
CA ASP A 49 -3.22 13.71 6.40
C ASP A 49 -1.83 14.24 6.80
N TRP A 50 -1.34 15.24 6.09
CA TRP A 50 0.02 15.74 6.33
C TRP A 50 0.20 16.47 7.66
N ASP A 51 -0.84 17.01 8.23
CA ASP A 51 -0.91 17.66 9.55
C ASP A 51 0.44 18.23 10.03
N PRO A 52 0.94 19.30 9.42
CA PRO A 52 2.28 19.81 9.75
C PRO A 52 2.39 20.40 11.16
N GLU A 53 1.27 20.70 11.80
CA GLU A 53 1.27 21.23 13.17
C GLU A 53 1.52 20.17 14.21
N GLU A 54 0.87 19.00 14.07
CA GLU A 54 1.01 17.88 15.00
C GLU A 54 2.06 16.87 14.57
N HIS A 55 2.26 16.73 13.24
CA HIS A 55 3.19 15.75 12.67
C HIS A 55 4.22 16.40 11.73
N PRO A 56 5.04 17.34 12.22
CA PRO A 56 5.98 18.06 11.35
C PRO A 56 7.05 17.16 10.72
N HIS A 57 7.29 15.98 11.31
CA HIS A 57 8.30 15.04 10.79
C HIS A 57 7.80 14.15 9.67
N LEU A 58 6.52 14.26 9.27
CA LEU A 58 6.02 13.55 8.09
C LEU A 58 6.68 14.03 6.81
N GLY A 59 7.11 15.28 6.77
CA GLY A 59 7.80 15.86 5.63
C GLY A 59 6.99 16.95 4.95
N ASP A 60 7.37 17.24 3.70
CA ASP A 60 6.79 18.34 2.93
C ASP A 60 5.83 17.79 1.87
N PRO A 61 4.52 18.10 1.95
CA PRO A 61 3.57 17.62 0.94
C PRO A 61 3.83 18.17 -0.47
N ALA A 62 4.59 19.27 -0.59
CA ALA A 62 4.95 19.83 -1.87
C ALA A 62 6.11 19.09 -2.56
N ASP A 63 6.85 18.25 -1.84
CA ASP A 63 7.93 17.46 -2.41
C ASP A 63 7.35 16.34 -3.28
N PRO A 64 7.69 16.28 -4.59
CA PRO A 64 7.17 15.24 -5.48
C PRO A 64 7.80 13.87 -5.29
N SER A 65 8.87 13.76 -4.50
CA SER A 65 9.63 12.52 -4.31
C SER A 65 8.98 11.61 -3.26
N ARG A 66 7.69 11.29 -3.44
CA ARG A 66 6.93 10.47 -2.49
C ARG A 66 7.61 9.11 -2.28
N GLY A 67 7.95 8.84 -1.03
CA GLY A 67 8.51 7.56 -0.64
C GLY A 67 9.87 7.24 -1.25
N ASN A 68 10.63 8.25 -1.64
CA ASN A 68 11.97 8.02 -2.19
C ASN A 68 12.80 7.20 -1.20
N GLY A 69 13.30 6.05 -1.66
CA GLY A 69 14.04 5.12 -0.82
C GLY A 69 13.17 4.14 -0.02
N VAL A 70 11.85 4.20 -0.19
CA VAL A 70 10.90 3.32 0.51
C VAL A 70 9.93 2.70 -0.49
N LEU A 71 9.71 1.40 -0.36
CA LEU A 71 8.64 0.69 -1.07
C LEU A 71 7.60 0.24 -0.04
N LEU A 72 6.34 0.44 -0.37
CA LEU A 72 5.25 -0.13 0.42
C LEU A 72 5.07 -1.57 -0.05
N TRP A 73 5.63 -2.51 0.69
CA TRP A 73 5.69 -3.91 0.30
C TRP A 73 4.70 -4.73 1.10
N PHE A 74 3.81 -5.42 0.40
CA PHE A 74 2.81 -6.29 1.02
C PHE A 74 2.93 -7.70 0.46
N VAL A 75 2.65 -8.69 1.29
CA VAL A 75 2.61 -10.10 0.87
C VAL A 75 1.18 -10.61 0.99
N THR A 76 0.67 -11.19 -0.07
CA THR A 76 -0.66 -11.80 -0.09
C THR A 76 -0.55 -13.30 -0.29
N ARG A 77 -1.47 -14.05 0.32
CA ARG A 77 -1.61 -15.49 0.06
C ARG A 77 -2.49 -15.77 -1.15
N ASP A 78 -3.20 -14.75 -1.66
CA ASP A 78 -4.07 -14.86 -2.82
C ASP A 78 -3.60 -13.90 -3.90
N PHE A 79 -2.50 -14.23 -4.55
CA PHE A 79 -1.93 -13.40 -5.60
C PHE A 79 -2.84 -13.31 -6.82
N GLU A 80 -3.54 -14.39 -7.18
CA GLU A 80 -4.47 -14.38 -8.31
C GLU A 80 -5.66 -13.46 -8.04
N GLY A 81 -6.20 -13.48 -6.82
CA GLY A 81 -7.25 -12.55 -6.42
C GLY A 81 -6.77 -11.10 -6.45
N LEU A 82 -5.53 -10.85 -6.04
CA LEU A 82 -4.90 -9.53 -6.13
C LEU A 82 -4.84 -9.06 -7.60
N LEU A 83 -4.39 -9.92 -8.51
CA LEU A 83 -4.32 -9.57 -9.94
C LEU A 83 -5.70 -9.24 -10.51
N ALA A 84 -6.73 -9.98 -10.10
CA ALA A 84 -8.10 -9.71 -10.54
C ALA A 84 -8.57 -8.33 -10.05
N ARG A 85 -8.25 -7.94 -8.81
CA ARG A 85 -8.61 -6.62 -8.29
C ARG A 85 -7.83 -5.50 -8.96
N VAL A 86 -6.56 -5.72 -9.26
CA VAL A 86 -5.74 -4.76 -10.02
C VAL A 86 -6.39 -4.47 -11.37
N THR A 87 -6.79 -5.52 -12.08
CA THR A 87 -7.46 -5.39 -13.39
C THR A 87 -8.81 -4.71 -13.27
N ALA A 88 -9.63 -5.13 -12.30
CA ALA A 88 -10.97 -4.59 -12.12
C ALA A 88 -10.96 -3.10 -11.76
N HIS A 89 -10.01 -2.67 -10.94
CA HIS A 89 -9.85 -1.27 -10.58
C HIS A 89 -9.25 -0.45 -11.73
N GLY A 90 -8.48 -1.07 -12.60
CA GLY A 90 -7.69 -0.36 -13.62
C GLY A 90 -6.45 0.30 -13.01
N ALA A 91 -5.85 -0.33 -11.98
CA ALA A 91 -4.67 0.20 -11.34
C ALA A 91 -3.50 0.29 -12.32
N THR A 92 -2.68 1.31 -12.15
CA THR A 92 -1.49 1.51 -12.98
C THR A 92 -0.39 0.55 -12.57
N VAL A 93 -0.02 -0.35 -13.47
CA VAL A 93 1.05 -1.32 -13.25
C VAL A 93 2.37 -0.71 -13.74
N LEU A 94 3.36 -0.64 -12.85
CA LEU A 94 4.69 -0.18 -13.19
C LEU A 94 5.55 -1.31 -13.75
N GLU A 95 5.41 -2.51 -13.16
CA GLU A 95 6.17 -3.68 -13.59
C GLU A 95 5.44 -4.95 -13.19
N GLY A 96 5.51 -5.96 -14.04
CA GLY A 96 4.97 -7.29 -13.74
C GLY A 96 3.55 -7.51 -14.23
N PRO A 97 2.88 -8.60 -13.79
CA PRO A 97 3.39 -9.56 -12.79
C PRO A 97 4.62 -10.32 -13.30
N LEU A 98 5.54 -10.58 -12.39
CA LEU A 98 6.78 -11.28 -12.70
C LEU A 98 7.12 -12.27 -11.59
N PHE A 99 8.05 -13.19 -11.87
CA PHE A 99 8.62 -14.05 -10.85
C PHE A 99 10.03 -13.56 -10.53
N ASN A 100 10.26 -13.24 -9.24
CA ASN A 100 11.54 -12.78 -8.75
C ASN A 100 12.39 -14.00 -8.39
N GLU A 101 13.44 -14.29 -9.18
CA GLU A 101 14.30 -15.46 -8.99
C GLU A 101 15.06 -15.42 -7.66
N GLN A 102 15.44 -14.25 -7.20
CA GLN A 102 16.19 -14.11 -5.95
C GLN A 102 15.31 -14.34 -4.73
N GLY A 103 14.12 -13.76 -4.71
CA GLY A 103 13.17 -13.92 -3.61
C GLY A 103 12.30 -15.17 -3.72
N ARG A 104 12.28 -15.80 -4.89
CA ARG A 104 11.46 -16.98 -5.18
C ARG A 104 9.98 -16.71 -4.94
N GLN A 105 9.48 -15.57 -5.45
CA GLN A 105 8.09 -15.15 -5.33
C GLN A 105 7.61 -14.44 -6.58
N ARG A 106 6.29 -14.49 -6.79
CA ARG A 106 5.65 -13.64 -7.78
C ARG A 106 5.48 -12.24 -7.17
N GLU A 107 5.57 -11.20 -8.01
CA GLU A 107 5.33 -9.84 -7.55
C GLU A 107 4.78 -8.96 -8.67
N ILE A 108 4.10 -7.89 -8.28
CA ILE A 108 3.63 -6.85 -9.17
C ILE A 108 3.90 -5.49 -8.53
N TRP A 109 4.36 -4.55 -9.32
CA TRP A 109 4.70 -3.19 -8.89
C TRP A 109 3.64 -2.24 -9.40
N LEU A 110 3.04 -1.47 -8.50
CA LEU A 110 1.91 -0.60 -8.79
C LEU A 110 2.22 0.86 -8.45
N GLN A 111 1.65 1.76 -9.24
CA GLN A 111 1.56 3.16 -8.88
C GLN A 111 0.42 3.29 -7.88
N GLY A 112 0.72 3.56 -6.63
CA GLY A 112 -0.27 3.78 -5.60
C GLY A 112 -0.75 5.22 -5.55
N PRO A 113 -1.57 5.55 -4.54
CA PRO A 113 -2.07 6.91 -4.37
C PRO A 113 -0.94 7.92 -4.21
N GLU A 114 -1.08 9.07 -4.84
CA GLU A 114 -0.22 10.25 -4.67
C GLU A 114 1.28 9.97 -4.89
N GLY A 115 1.60 9.02 -5.78
CA GLY A 115 2.97 8.75 -6.17
C GLY A 115 3.70 7.69 -5.35
N TYR A 116 3.10 7.14 -4.32
CA TYR A 116 3.71 6.03 -3.59
C TYR A 116 3.79 4.80 -4.47
N ARG A 117 4.91 4.08 -4.39
CA ARG A 117 5.08 2.82 -5.07
C ARG A 117 4.70 1.67 -4.15
N VAL A 118 3.81 0.82 -4.64
CA VAL A 118 3.26 -0.31 -3.89
C VAL A 118 3.66 -1.59 -4.60
N VAL A 119 4.32 -2.48 -3.87
CA VAL A 119 4.67 -3.81 -4.37
C VAL A 119 3.80 -4.82 -3.64
N VAL A 120 3.20 -5.73 -4.38
CA VAL A 120 2.50 -6.88 -3.77
C VAL A 120 3.18 -8.15 -4.27
N ALA A 121 3.55 -8.99 -3.34
CA ALA A 121 4.19 -10.27 -3.63
C ALA A 121 3.31 -11.43 -3.15
N GLY A 122 3.43 -12.55 -3.82
CA GLY A 122 2.95 -13.82 -3.29
C GLY A 122 3.93 -14.37 -2.25
N PRO A 123 3.59 -15.47 -1.58
CA PRO A 123 4.51 -16.06 -0.61
C PRO A 123 5.81 -16.50 -1.29
N SER A 124 6.93 -16.27 -0.61
CA SER A 124 8.22 -16.75 -1.09
C SER A 124 8.33 -18.26 -0.92
N GLU A 125 8.95 -18.93 -1.90
CA GLU A 125 9.27 -20.36 -1.78
C GLU A 125 10.31 -20.62 -0.69
N TRP A 126 11.01 -19.57 -0.23
CA TRP A 126 11.95 -19.66 0.89
C TRP A 126 11.26 -19.68 2.25
N GLU A 127 9.99 -19.28 2.32
CA GLU A 127 9.21 -19.26 3.55
C GLU A 127 8.49 -20.60 3.71
N SER A 128 8.54 -21.14 4.89
CA SER A 128 7.88 -22.41 5.21
C SER A 128 6.53 -22.20 5.90
#